data_7e735c28c62460bf85cb88e32e59b80e
#
_entry.id   7e735c28c62460bf85cb88e32e59b80e
#
_cell.length_a   1.000
_cell.length_b   1.000
_cell.length_c   1.000
_cell.angle_alpha   90.00
_cell.angle_beta   90.00
_cell.angle_gamma   90.00
#
_symmetry.space_group_name_H-M   'P 1'
#
loop_
_entity.id
_entity.type
_entity.pdbx_description
1 polymer ?
#
loop_
_entity_poly.entity_id
_entity_poly.type
_entity_poly.pdbx_seq_one_letter_code
_entity_poly.pdbx_strand_id
1 'polypeptide(L)'
;MKLYKLIFVANAFLLLISICFTNKEITLGKIWMYLTDKSIPIDFPNWISYCLYFIVPILTTWYGTTRFYKLDPTEIKGESITKIESASSTFLPTFFAYVFVGLSINTVVSLIFIYGAVTILCFCAEIYLYNPIFHILGYRYYFVTTGNHRILTVSYTHLTL
;
A
#
# COMPACT_ATOMS: atom_id res chain seq x y z
N MET A 1 18.16 6.56 2.69
CA MET A 1 16.98 6.65 3.58
C MET A 1 15.73 7.22 2.91
N LYS A 2 15.76 8.31 2.13
CA LYS A 2 14.55 8.90 1.51
C LYS A 2 13.94 8.06 0.37
N LEU A 3 14.76 7.39 -0.44
CA LEU A 3 14.29 6.64 -1.61
C LEU A 3 13.39 5.44 -1.26
N TYR A 4 13.73 4.66 -0.24
CA TYR A 4 12.92 3.53 0.15
C TYR A 4 11.56 3.96 0.74
N LYS A 5 11.51 5.11 1.47
CA LYS A 5 10.25 5.68 1.94
C LYS A 5 9.33 6.01 0.76
N LEU A 6 9.88 6.61 -0.30
CA LEU A 6 9.12 6.90 -1.53
C LEU A 6 8.59 5.62 -2.18
N ILE A 7 9.42 4.58 -2.28
CA ILE A 7 9.01 3.27 -2.83
C ILE A 7 7.89 2.66 -1.98
N PHE A 8 7.97 2.76 -0.65
CA PHE A 8 6.92 2.25 0.24
C PHE A 8 5.60 3.00 0.06
N VAL A 9 5.64 4.31 -0.02
CA VAL A 9 4.45 5.15 -0.29
C VAL A 9 3.86 4.81 -1.65
N ALA A 10 4.67 4.78 -2.70
CA ALA A 10 4.22 4.43 -4.05
C ALA A 10 3.58 3.04 -4.08
N ASN A 11 4.18 2.07 -3.38
CA ASN A 11 3.66 0.71 -3.30
C ASN A 11 2.31 0.62 -2.57
N ALA A 12 2.07 1.45 -1.55
CA ALA A 12 0.78 1.51 -0.87
C ALA A 12 -0.38 1.85 -1.83
N PHE A 13 -0.10 2.65 -2.86
CA PHE A 13 -1.08 3.07 -3.87
C PHE A 13 -1.16 2.16 -5.09
N LEU A 14 -0.33 1.12 -5.23
CA LEU A 14 -0.48 0.12 -6.30
C LEU A 14 -1.85 -0.57 -6.26
N LEU A 15 -2.42 -0.71 -5.07
CA LEU A 15 -3.77 -1.25 -4.91
C LEU A 15 -4.83 -0.39 -5.65
N LEU A 16 -4.68 0.93 -5.63
CA LEU A 16 -5.55 1.85 -6.37
C LEU A 16 -5.45 1.60 -7.87
N ILE A 17 -4.24 1.40 -8.40
CA ILE A 17 -4.01 1.06 -9.81
C ILE A 17 -4.67 -0.28 -10.14
N SER A 18 -4.53 -1.29 -9.27
CA SER A 18 -5.16 -2.60 -9.44
C SER A 18 -6.68 -2.50 -9.54
N ILE A 19 -7.30 -1.72 -8.68
CA ILE A 19 -8.76 -1.48 -8.67
C ILE A 19 -9.18 -0.75 -9.97
N CYS A 20 -8.44 0.28 -10.35
CA CYS A 20 -8.73 1.04 -11.57
C CYS A 20 -8.64 0.15 -12.82
N PHE A 21 -7.60 -0.68 -12.95
CA PHE A 21 -7.42 -1.58 -14.08
C PHE A 21 -8.53 -2.65 -14.15
N THR A 22 -8.93 -3.19 -13.00
CA THR A 22 -10.03 -4.15 -12.92
C THR A 22 -11.36 -3.50 -13.31
N ASN A 23 -11.64 -2.30 -12.80
CA ASN A 23 -12.86 -1.55 -13.11
C ASN A 23 -12.97 -1.19 -14.62
N LYS A 24 -11.83 -0.95 -15.25
CA LYS A 24 -11.74 -0.61 -16.70
C LYS A 24 -11.60 -1.84 -17.59
N GLU A 25 -11.65 -3.03 -17.05
CA GLU A 25 -11.43 -4.28 -17.78
C GLU A 25 -10.14 -4.27 -18.62
N ILE A 26 -9.09 -3.61 -18.10
CA ILE A 26 -7.78 -3.60 -18.73
C ILE A 26 -7.10 -4.92 -18.38
N THR A 27 -6.98 -5.82 -19.33
CA THR A 27 -6.28 -7.10 -19.16
C THR A 27 -4.83 -7.00 -19.60
N LEU A 28 -3.99 -7.93 -19.15
CA LEU A 28 -2.60 -8.03 -19.59
C LEU A 28 -2.49 -8.20 -21.10
N GLY A 29 -3.44 -8.90 -21.72
CA GLY A 29 -3.52 -9.05 -23.16
C GLY A 29 -3.70 -7.71 -23.87
N LYS A 30 -4.60 -6.86 -23.37
CA LYS A 30 -4.81 -5.51 -23.91
C LYS A 30 -3.56 -4.63 -23.76
N ILE A 31 -2.89 -4.70 -22.60
CA ILE A 31 -1.65 -3.95 -22.36
C ILE A 31 -0.56 -4.42 -23.33
N TRP A 32 -0.40 -5.73 -23.48
CA TRP A 32 0.58 -6.31 -24.40
C TRP A 32 0.34 -5.91 -25.83
N MET A 33 -0.93 -6.01 -26.30
CA MET A 33 -1.32 -5.61 -27.64
C MET A 33 -1.02 -4.13 -27.91
N TYR A 34 -1.25 -3.28 -26.91
CA TYR A 34 -0.97 -1.84 -27.00
C TYR A 34 0.54 -1.54 -27.09
N LEU A 35 1.39 -2.32 -26.39
CA LEU A 35 2.84 -2.09 -26.37
C LEU A 35 3.58 -2.70 -27.55
N THR A 36 3.09 -3.83 -28.10
CA THR A 36 3.83 -4.60 -29.10
C THR A 36 3.15 -4.66 -30.45
N ASP A 37 1.94 -4.14 -30.54
CA ASP A 37 1.07 -4.23 -31.73
C ASP A 37 0.78 -5.69 -32.17
N LYS A 38 0.98 -6.65 -31.27
CA LYS A 38 0.79 -8.07 -31.46
C LYS A 38 -0.16 -8.66 -30.43
N SER A 39 -1.06 -9.53 -30.85
CA SER A 39 -1.86 -10.33 -29.92
C SER A 39 -0.98 -11.35 -29.19
N ILE A 40 -1.28 -11.61 -27.92
CA ILE A 40 -0.65 -12.73 -27.22
C ILE A 40 -1.16 -14.03 -27.88
N PRO A 41 -0.25 -14.96 -28.24
CA PRO A 41 -0.64 -16.23 -28.90
C PRO A 41 -1.41 -17.18 -27.97
N ILE A 42 -1.54 -16.86 -26.70
CA ILE A 42 -2.26 -17.65 -25.67
C ILE A 42 -3.44 -16.83 -25.18
N ASP A 43 -4.63 -17.36 -25.30
CA ASP A 43 -5.85 -16.73 -24.80
C ASP A 43 -5.96 -16.94 -23.29
N PHE A 44 -5.36 -16.01 -22.52
CA PHE A 44 -5.44 -16.03 -21.06
C PHE A 44 -6.82 -15.54 -20.59
N PRO A 45 -7.50 -16.30 -19.73
CA PRO A 45 -8.72 -15.84 -19.10
C PRO A 45 -8.51 -14.49 -18.39
N ASN A 46 -9.44 -13.56 -18.57
CA ASN A 46 -9.32 -12.20 -18.01
C ASN A 46 -9.12 -12.16 -16.51
N TRP A 47 -9.70 -13.12 -15.77
CA TRP A 47 -9.58 -13.20 -14.31
C TRP A 47 -8.13 -13.40 -13.85
N ILE A 48 -7.27 -14.05 -14.66
CA ILE A 48 -5.84 -14.22 -14.34
C ILE A 48 -5.16 -12.85 -14.28
N SER A 49 -5.47 -11.96 -15.22
CA SER A 49 -4.95 -10.59 -15.21
C SER A 49 -5.33 -9.85 -13.93
N TYR A 50 -6.57 -9.97 -13.50
CA TYR A 50 -7.07 -9.32 -12.30
C TYR A 50 -6.42 -9.88 -11.03
N CYS A 51 -6.27 -11.21 -10.93
CA CYS A 51 -5.53 -11.83 -9.84
C CYS A 51 -4.09 -11.33 -9.76
N LEU A 52 -3.39 -11.23 -10.91
CA LEU A 52 -2.01 -10.72 -10.94
C LEU A 52 -1.91 -9.27 -10.47
N TYR A 53 -2.87 -8.41 -10.83
CA TYR A 53 -2.90 -7.02 -10.37
C TYR A 53 -3.01 -6.90 -8.85
N PHE A 54 -3.70 -7.83 -8.18
CA PHE A 54 -3.76 -7.84 -6.71
C PHE A 54 -2.54 -8.54 -6.08
N ILE A 55 -1.99 -9.56 -6.71
CA ILE A 55 -0.83 -10.29 -6.21
C ILE A 55 0.43 -9.42 -6.24
N VAL A 56 0.64 -8.62 -7.29
CA VAL A 56 1.83 -7.76 -7.43
C VAL A 56 2.03 -6.81 -6.26
N PRO A 57 1.04 -5.99 -5.82
CA PRO A 57 1.19 -5.15 -4.64
C PRO A 57 1.50 -5.94 -3.37
N ILE A 58 0.91 -7.12 -3.20
CA ILE A 58 1.17 -7.98 -2.03
C ILE A 58 2.62 -8.47 -2.03
N LEU A 59 3.09 -8.99 -3.17
CA LEU A 59 4.47 -9.49 -3.30
C LEU A 59 5.50 -8.38 -3.15
N THR A 60 5.26 -7.21 -3.74
CA THR A 60 6.18 -6.06 -3.63
C THR A 60 6.23 -5.53 -2.20
N THR A 61 5.10 -5.50 -1.49
CA THR A 61 5.07 -5.14 -0.06
C THR A 61 5.80 -6.18 0.78
N TRP A 62 5.53 -7.46 0.57
CA TRP A 62 6.19 -8.55 1.28
C TRP A 62 7.72 -8.53 1.06
N TYR A 63 8.15 -8.38 -0.18
CA TYR A 63 9.58 -8.23 -0.50
C TYR A 63 10.20 -7.01 0.18
N GLY A 64 9.48 -5.89 0.15
CA GLY A 64 9.90 -4.66 0.81
C GLY A 64 10.07 -4.85 2.32
N THR A 65 9.12 -5.50 2.98
CA THR A 65 9.19 -5.75 4.43
C THR A 65 10.35 -6.69 4.79
N THR A 66 10.58 -7.75 4.02
CA THR A 66 11.66 -8.71 4.30
C THR A 66 13.05 -8.11 4.12
N ARG A 67 13.22 -7.21 3.15
CA ARG A 67 14.51 -6.58 2.86
C ARG A 67 14.81 -5.39 3.78
N PHE A 68 13.77 -4.62 4.13
CA PHE A 68 13.91 -3.42 4.95
C PHE A 68 13.68 -3.67 6.45
N TYR A 69 13.21 -4.87 6.83
CA TYR A 69 13.11 -5.29 8.23
C TYR A 69 14.46 -5.34 8.98
N LYS A 70 15.58 -5.26 8.24
CA LYS A 70 16.91 -5.04 8.81
C LYS A 70 17.17 -3.58 9.23
N LEU A 71 16.20 -2.69 9.00
CA LEU A 71 16.24 -1.35 9.58
C LEU A 71 15.93 -1.50 11.07
N ASP A 72 16.87 -1.04 11.88
CA ASP A 72 16.90 -1.20 13.32
C ASP A 72 15.52 -1.19 13.97
N PRO A 73 15.19 -2.22 14.77
CA PRO A 73 14.01 -2.12 15.62
C PRO A 73 14.19 -0.88 16.46
N THR A 74 13.26 0.07 16.34
CA THR A 74 13.25 1.24 17.21
C THR A 74 12.90 0.75 18.61
N GLU A 75 13.92 0.40 19.39
CA GLU A 75 13.73 0.16 20.81
C GLU A 75 13.35 1.50 21.41
N ILE A 76 12.13 1.57 21.93
CA ILE A 76 11.69 2.69 22.76
C ILE A 76 12.41 2.54 24.10
N LYS A 77 13.68 2.99 24.12
CA LYS A 77 14.52 2.89 25.31
C LYS A 77 14.08 3.91 26.36
N GLY A 78 13.66 3.40 27.50
CA GLY A 78 13.67 4.15 28.75
C GLY A 78 12.52 5.12 29.02
N GLU A 79 11.62 5.34 28.10
CA GLU A 79 10.42 6.13 28.35
C GLU A 79 9.25 5.22 28.73
N SER A 80 8.56 5.54 29.81
CA SER A 80 7.39 4.78 30.24
C SER A 80 6.28 4.88 29.19
N ILE A 81 5.94 3.75 28.57
CA ILE A 81 4.77 3.66 27.69
C ILE A 81 3.54 3.87 28.57
N THR A 82 2.80 4.93 28.31
CA THR A 82 1.62 5.29 29.10
C THR A 82 0.34 4.71 28.52
N LYS A 83 0.29 4.51 27.17
CA LYS A 83 -0.92 4.00 26.51
C LYS A 83 -0.58 3.32 25.19
N ILE A 84 -1.24 2.19 24.92
CA ILE A 84 -1.23 1.51 23.61
C ILE A 84 -2.67 1.44 23.11
N GLU A 85 -2.91 1.97 21.91
CA GLU A 85 -4.22 1.94 21.27
C GLU A 85 -4.11 1.26 19.91
N SER A 86 -5.07 0.39 19.57
CA SER A 86 -5.14 -0.17 18.23
C SER A 86 -5.53 0.91 17.23
N ALA A 87 -4.76 1.05 16.15
CA ALA A 87 -5.08 1.96 15.05
C ALA A 87 -5.96 1.31 13.97
N SER A 88 -6.44 0.08 14.20
CA SER A 88 -7.21 -0.70 13.21
C SER A 88 -8.51 -0.02 12.78
N SER A 89 -9.16 0.76 13.66
CA SER A 89 -10.38 1.51 13.35
C SER A 89 -10.15 2.62 12.31
N THR A 90 -8.95 3.17 12.25
CA THR A 90 -8.58 4.21 11.28
C THR A 90 -8.31 3.63 9.89
N PHE A 91 -8.09 2.32 9.83
CA PHE A 91 -7.66 1.60 8.65
C PHE A 91 -8.79 1.38 7.63
N LEU A 92 -9.96 1.00 8.11
CA LEU A 92 -11.11 0.69 7.27
C LEU A 92 -11.56 1.88 6.39
N PRO A 93 -11.70 3.10 6.93
CA PRO A 93 -12.01 4.28 6.11
C PRO A 93 -10.97 4.56 5.02
N THR A 94 -9.69 4.36 5.33
CA THR A 94 -8.60 4.57 4.37
C THR A 94 -8.68 3.56 3.21
N PHE A 95 -8.99 2.31 3.50
CA PHE A 95 -9.20 1.28 2.47
C PHE A 95 -10.38 1.64 1.56
N PHE A 96 -11.52 2.02 2.12
CA PHE A 96 -12.66 2.46 1.33
C PHE A 96 -12.34 3.69 0.47
N ALA A 97 -11.55 4.63 1.00
CA ALA A 97 -11.11 5.78 0.21
C ALA A 97 -10.33 5.35 -1.05
N TYR A 98 -9.42 4.38 -0.95
CA TYR A 98 -8.71 3.84 -2.11
C TYR A 98 -9.66 3.19 -3.12
N VAL A 99 -10.63 2.41 -2.65
CA VAL A 99 -11.63 1.77 -3.52
C VAL A 99 -12.45 2.83 -4.26
N PHE A 100 -13.01 3.81 -3.55
CA PHE A 100 -13.83 4.86 -4.16
C PHE A 100 -13.04 5.71 -5.15
N VAL A 101 -11.82 6.10 -4.81
CA VAL A 101 -10.94 6.84 -5.72
C VAL A 101 -10.63 5.99 -6.96
N GLY A 102 -10.26 4.73 -6.80
CA GLY A 102 -9.97 3.82 -7.91
C GLY A 102 -11.16 3.62 -8.86
N LEU A 103 -12.37 3.53 -8.30
CA LEU A 103 -13.62 3.41 -9.08
C LEU A 103 -13.99 4.71 -9.80
N SER A 104 -13.64 5.87 -9.25
CA SER A 104 -13.97 7.19 -9.80
C SER A 104 -13.07 7.61 -10.96
N ILE A 105 -11.89 6.99 -11.10
CA ILE A 105 -10.92 7.36 -12.13
C ILE A 105 -11.39 6.90 -13.51
N ASN A 106 -11.63 7.84 -14.42
CA ASN A 106 -12.14 7.55 -15.75
C ASN A 106 -11.09 7.53 -16.87
N THR A 107 -9.95 8.17 -16.68
CA THR A 107 -8.89 8.25 -17.71
C THR A 107 -7.53 7.87 -17.14
N VAL A 108 -6.63 7.41 -18.02
CA VAL A 108 -5.24 7.11 -17.63
C VAL A 108 -4.52 8.37 -17.16
N VAL A 109 -4.81 9.51 -17.76
CA VAL A 109 -4.23 10.80 -17.37
C VAL A 109 -4.64 11.15 -15.92
N SER A 110 -5.92 11.01 -15.59
CA SER A 110 -6.41 11.22 -14.22
C SER A 110 -5.78 10.24 -13.23
N LEU A 111 -5.56 8.98 -13.63
CA LEU A 111 -4.88 7.99 -12.81
C LEU A 111 -3.45 8.42 -12.47
N ILE A 112 -2.66 8.80 -13.48
CA ILE A 112 -1.27 9.23 -13.30
C ILE A 112 -1.21 10.47 -12.41
N PHE A 113 -2.10 11.44 -12.65
CA PHE A 113 -2.14 12.69 -11.88
C PHE A 113 -2.50 12.42 -10.40
N ILE A 114 -3.58 11.69 -10.15
CA ILE A 114 -4.03 11.38 -8.77
C ILE A 114 -2.99 10.53 -8.04
N TYR A 115 -2.48 9.48 -8.70
CA TYR A 115 -1.44 8.63 -8.12
C TYR A 115 -0.19 9.43 -7.76
N GLY A 116 0.29 10.27 -8.67
CA GLY A 116 1.47 11.12 -8.44
C GLY A 116 1.23 12.14 -7.33
N ALA A 117 0.09 12.85 -7.36
CA ALA A 117 -0.25 13.86 -6.36
C ALA A 117 -0.35 13.24 -4.95
N VAL A 118 -1.08 12.13 -4.80
CA VAL A 118 -1.24 11.46 -3.50
C VAL A 118 0.09 10.90 -3.00
N THR A 119 0.90 10.32 -3.89
CA THR A 119 2.24 9.82 -3.52
C THR A 119 3.13 10.95 -3.00
N ILE A 120 3.16 12.09 -3.68
CA ILE A 120 3.93 13.26 -3.25
C ILE A 120 3.42 13.80 -1.92
N LEU A 121 2.11 13.96 -1.77
CA LEU A 121 1.50 14.47 -0.53
C LEU A 121 1.81 13.56 0.66
N CYS A 122 1.65 12.24 0.51
CA CYS A 122 1.96 11.30 1.58
C CYS A 122 3.45 11.25 1.91
N PHE A 123 4.30 11.41 0.89
CA PHE A 123 5.75 11.48 1.11
C PHE A 123 6.13 12.76 1.88
N CYS A 124 5.57 13.92 1.51
CA CYS A 124 5.82 15.19 2.18
C CYS A 124 5.24 15.20 3.62
N ALA A 125 4.10 14.56 3.83
CA ALA A 125 3.47 14.45 5.14
C ALA A 125 4.09 13.36 6.03
N GLU A 126 5.11 12.65 5.54
CA GLU A 126 5.76 11.52 6.22
C GLU A 126 4.81 10.36 6.59
N ILE A 127 3.67 10.24 5.90
CA ILE A 127 2.64 9.21 6.11
C ILE A 127 3.00 7.96 5.27
N TYR A 128 4.17 7.39 5.49
CA TYR A 128 4.65 6.24 4.71
C TYR A 128 4.28 4.87 5.30
N LEU A 129 3.71 4.84 6.49
CA LEU A 129 3.39 3.58 7.17
C LEU A 129 1.97 3.06 6.86
N TYR A 130 1.08 3.89 6.33
CA TYR A 130 -0.30 3.48 6.03
C TYR A 130 -0.40 2.72 4.71
N ASN A 131 -0.04 1.44 4.74
CA ASN A 131 -0.22 0.54 3.62
C ASN A 131 -1.29 -0.52 3.96
N PRO A 132 -2.44 -0.57 3.26
CA PRO A 132 -3.48 -1.55 3.51
C PRO A 132 -3.01 -3.00 3.39
N ILE A 133 -1.98 -3.25 2.60
CA ILE A 133 -1.44 -4.59 2.36
C ILE A 133 -0.75 -5.14 3.62
N PHE A 134 -0.23 -4.31 4.50
CA PHE A 134 0.36 -4.77 5.76
C PHE A 134 -0.65 -5.55 6.61
N HIS A 135 -1.92 -5.15 6.57
CA HIS A 135 -2.97 -5.86 7.32
C HIS A 135 -3.21 -7.27 6.77
N ILE A 136 -3.16 -7.43 5.45
CA ILE A 136 -3.25 -8.74 4.77
C ILE A 136 -2.04 -9.61 5.13
N LEU A 137 -0.86 -9.02 5.29
CA LEU A 137 0.37 -9.70 5.68
C LEU A 137 0.46 -10.00 7.19
N GLY A 138 -0.59 -9.69 7.98
CA GLY A 138 -0.65 -9.98 9.40
C GLY A 138 -0.05 -8.88 10.30
N TYR A 139 0.41 -7.77 9.74
CA TYR A 139 0.89 -6.64 10.52
C TYR A 139 -0.28 -5.83 11.09
N ARG A 140 -0.10 -5.31 12.31
CA ARG A 140 -1.08 -4.45 12.97
C ARG A 140 -0.47 -3.11 13.31
N TYR A 141 -1.30 -2.10 13.27
CA TYR A 141 -0.94 -0.72 13.59
C TYR A 141 -1.37 -0.39 15.02
N TYR A 142 -0.46 0.23 15.77
CA TYR A 142 -0.71 0.69 17.13
C TYR A 142 -0.26 2.14 17.29
N PHE A 143 -1.03 2.90 18.02
CA PHE A 143 -0.60 4.17 18.57
C PHE A 143 0.00 3.93 19.94
N VAL A 144 1.28 4.20 20.07
CA VAL A 144 2.00 4.13 21.35
C VAL A 144 2.21 5.55 21.85
N THR A 145 1.70 5.85 23.03
CA THR A 145 1.89 7.14 23.70
C THR A 145 2.96 6.99 24.75
N THR A 146 4.01 7.81 24.63
CA THR A 146 5.15 7.85 25.53
C THR A 146 5.32 9.28 25.99
N GLY A 147 4.97 9.57 27.27
CA GLY A 147 4.95 10.94 27.76
C GLY A 147 4.04 11.84 26.91
N ASN A 148 4.61 12.87 26.29
CA ASN A 148 3.89 13.81 25.42
C ASN A 148 3.90 13.45 23.92
N HIS A 149 4.50 12.31 23.53
CA HIS A 149 4.63 11.92 22.14
C HIS A 149 3.71 10.74 21.81
N ARG A 150 3.00 10.84 20.69
CA ARG A 150 2.19 9.75 20.14
C ARG A 150 2.83 9.25 18.85
N ILE A 151 3.29 8.02 18.84
CA ILE A 151 4.00 7.40 17.74
C ILE A 151 3.14 6.29 17.14
N LEU A 152 3.06 6.24 15.81
CA LEU A 152 2.46 5.11 15.10
C LEU A 152 3.52 4.03 14.92
N THR A 153 3.22 2.84 15.42
CA THR A 153 4.09 1.66 15.27
C THR A 153 3.37 0.55 14.52
N VAL A 154 4.16 -0.25 13.80
CA VAL A 154 3.69 -1.45 13.11
C VAL A 154 4.29 -2.66 13.80
N SER A 155 3.46 -3.58 14.27
CA SER A 155 3.92 -4.78 14.93
C SER A 155 3.34 -6.03 14.29
N TYR A 156 4.13 -7.10 14.24
CA TYR A 156 3.69 -8.42 13.83
C TYR A 156 3.02 -9.21 14.98
N THR A 157 3.31 -8.80 16.22
CA THR A 157 2.76 -9.43 17.42
C THR A 157 1.68 -8.57 18.06
N HIS A 158 0.75 -9.20 18.78
CA HIS A 158 -0.17 -8.47 19.65
C HIS A 158 0.62 -7.78 20.77
N LEU A 159 0.66 -6.45 20.74
CA LEU A 159 1.15 -5.67 21.87
C LEU A 159 0.04 -5.62 22.91
N THR A 160 0.26 -6.30 24.02
CA THR A 160 -0.53 -6.17 25.24
C THR A 160 0.34 -5.49 26.30
N LEU A 161 -0.23 -4.54 27.03
CA LEU A 161 0.36 -4.02 28.27
C LEU A 161 0.26 -5.06 29.36
#